data_e797127508721bf445fd5172ecf02623
#
_entry.id   e797127508721bf445fd5172ecf02623
#
_cell.length_a   1.000
_cell.length_b   1.000
_cell.length_c   1.000
_cell.angle_alpha   90.00
_cell.angle_beta   90.00
_cell.angle_gamma   90.00
#
_symmetry.space_group_name_H-M   'P 1'
#
loop_
_entity.id
_entity.type
_entity.pdbx_description
1 polymer ?
#
loop_
_entity_poly.entity_id
_entity_poly.type
_entity_poly.pdbx_seq_one_letter_code
_entity_poly.pdbx_strand_id
1 'polypeptide(L)' 'MAVLPVAPVARLIRMAGAKRVSEDASIELAAILENYGIEIAKEAIDWANHAKRKTVRAEDIKEAAKRVRPVKQGE' A
#
# COMPACT_ATOMS: atom_id res chain seq x y z
N MET A 1 12.44 -6.55 2.21
CA MET A 1 13.09 -5.29 2.64
C MET A 1 12.14 -4.13 2.44
N ALA A 2 12.07 -3.27 3.44
CA ALA A 2 11.16 -2.13 3.37
C ALA A 2 11.71 -1.07 2.43
N VAL A 3 10.85 -0.57 1.55
CA VAL A 3 11.20 0.51 0.62
C VAL A 3 10.67 1.84 1.13
N LEU A 4 9.53 1.81 1.83
CA LEU A 4 8.91 3.04 2.31
C LEU A 4 9.70 3.63 3.47
N PRO A 5 9.96 4.94 3.46
CA PRO A 5 10.65 5.58 4.58
C PRO A 5 9.79 5.53 5.84
N VAL A 6 10.45 5.37 6.99
CA VAL A 6 9.75 5.18 8.25
C VAL A 6 9.12 6.48 8.74
N ALA A 7 9.79 7.61 8.56
CA ALA A 7 9.30 8.88 9.11
C ALA A 7 7.94 9.31 8.54
N PRO A 8 7.70 9.26 7.22
CA PRO A 8 6.37 9.57 6.71
C PRO A 8 5.31 8.60 7.19
N VAL A 9 5.67 7.32 7.40
CA VAL A 9 4.72 6.33 7.90
C VAL A 9 4.34 6.65 9.35
N ALA A 10 5.33 7.05 10.17
CA ALA A 10 5.03 7.47 11.54
C ALA A 10 4.07 8.65 11.55
N ARG A 11 4.24 9.55 10.58
CA ARG A 11 3.35 10.70 10.47
C ARG A 11 1.91 10.28 10.19
N LEU A 12 1.73 9.24 9.35
CA LEU A 12 0.39 8.73 9.09
C LEU A 12 -0.28 8.26 10.37
N ILE A 13 0.49 7.58 11.22
CA ILE A 13 -0.07 7.07 12.48
C ILE A 13 -0.48 8.24 13.38
N ARG A 14 0.33 9.29 13.42
CA ARG A 14 -0.03 10.48 14.21
C ARG A 14 -1.26 11.18 13.63
N MET A 15 -1.36 11.22 12.31
CA MET A 15 -2.52 11.84 11.67
C MET A 15 -3.81 11.09 12.02
N ALA A 16 -3.70 9.79 12.28
CA ALA A 16 -4.85 9.00 12.71
C ALA A 16 -5.23 9.25 14.16
N GLY A 17 -4.38 9.97 14.91
CA GLY A 17 -4.72 10.37 16.27
C GLY A 17 -3.78 9.88 17.35
N ALA A 18 -2.77 9.10 17.00
CA ALA A 18 -1.83 8.62 18.01
C ALA A 18 -0.94 9.75 18.49
N LYS A 19 -0.72 9.81 19.80
CA LYS A 19 0.16 10.83 20.36
C LYS A 19 1.62 10.41 20.28
N ARG A 20 1.88 9.12 20.37
CA ARG A 20 3.22 8.58 20.36
C ARG A 20 3.26 7.38 19.45
N VAL A 21 4.37 7.22 18.74
CA VAL A 21 4.53 6.12 17.79
C VAL A 21 5.91 5.52 18.00
N SER A 22 5.96 4.24 18.26
CA SER A 22 7.25 3.57 18.37
C SER A 22 7.83 3.36 16.98
N GLU A 23 9.13 3.23 16.91
CA GLU A 23 9.78 2.98 15.63
C GLU A 23 9.35 1.63 15.07
N ASP A 24 9.20 0.63 15.94
CA ASP A 24 8.76 -0.70 15.52
C ASP A 24 7.38 -0.64 14.87
N ALA A 25 6.47 0.18 15.41
CA ALA A 25 5.14 0.31 14.84
C ALA A 25 5.20 0.90 13.42
N SER A 26 6.07 1.89 13.23
CA SER A 26 6.22 2.52 11.92
C SER A 26 6.82 1.55 10.91
N ILE A 27 7.80 0.76 11.33
CA ILE A 27 8.42 -0.23 10.47
C ILE A 27 7.40 -1.29 10.07
N GLU A 28 6.60 -1.74 11.04
CA GLU A 28 5.59 -2.75 10.76
C GLU A 28 4.53 -2.24 9.80
N LEU A 29 4.05 -1.02 10.01
CA LEU A 29 3.06 -0.46 9.12
C LEU A 29 3.63 -0.25 7.73
N ALA A 30 4.89 0.19 7.64
CA ALA A 30 5.53 0.36 6.33
C ALA A 30 5.56 -0.96 5.57
N ALA A 31 5.89 -2.05 6.25
CA ALA A 31 5.94 -3.37 5.60
C ALA A 31 4.56 -3.78 5.09
N ILE A 32 3.53 -3.55 5.89
CA ILE A 32 2.16 -3.89 5.51
C ILE A 32 1.73 -3.07 4.30
N LEU A 33 2.03 -1.77 4.32
CA LEU A 33 1.66 -0.89 3.21
C LEU A 33 2.39 -1.28 1.93
N GLU A 34 3.66 -1.67 2.02
CA GLU A 34 4.41 -2.12 0.86
C GLU A 34 3.78 -3.36 0.25
N ASN A 35 3.46 -4.34 1.08
CA ASN A 35 2.87 -5.57 0.59
C ASN A 35 1.52 -5.31 -0.06
N TYR A 36 0.71 -4.47 0.57
CA TYR A 36 -0.58 -4.09 0.00
C TYR A 36 -0.39 -3.35 -1.32
N GLY A 37 0.58 -2.44 -1.37
CA GLY A 37 0.87 -1.70 -2.59
C GLY A 37 1.31 -2.60 -3.73
N ILE A 38 2.14 -3.61 -3.43
CA ILE A 38 2.58 -4.56 -4.44
C ILE A 38 1.39 -5.34 -5.00
N GLU A 39 0.48 -5.78 -4.13
CA GLU A 39 -0.69 -6.51 -4.59
C GLU A 39 -1.58 -5.66 -5.49
N ILE A 40 -1.78 -4.39 -5.12
CA ILE A 40 -2.53 -3.47 -5.97
C ILE A 40 -1.82 -3.28 -7.30
N ALA A 41 -0.49 -3.14 -7.27
CA ALA A 41 0.28 -2.92 -8.49
C ALA A 41 0.19 -4.12 -9.42
N LYS A 42 0.22 -5.33 -8.88
CA LYS A 42 0.07 -6.54 -9.71
C LYS A 42 -1.26 -6.55 -10.44
N GLU A 43 -2.31 -6.22 -9.73
CA GLU A 43 -3.64 -6.17 -10.33
C GLU A 43 -3.72 -5.06 -11.37
N ALA A 44 -3.10 -3.91 -11.07
CA ALA A 44 -3.11 -2.77 -11.99
C ALA A 44 -2.38 -3.10 -13.30
N ILE A 45 -1.29 -3.88 -13.19
CA ILE A 45 -0.56 -4.32 -14.38
C ILE A 45 -1.47 -5.15 -15.27
N ASP A 46 -2.29 -6.03 -14.68
CA ASP A 46 -3.22 -6.81 -15.46
C ASP A 46 -4.23 -5.93 -16.19
N TRP A 47 -4.73 -4.88 -15.53
CA TRP A 47 -5.64 -3.95 -16.16
C TRP A 47 -4.98 -3.25 -17.35
N ALA A 48 -3.74 -2.81 -17.17
CA ALA A 48 -3.02 -2.15 -18.25
C ALA A 48 -2.81 -3.11 -19.42
N ASN A 49 -2.44 -4.35 -19.11
CA ASN A 49 -2.21 -5.36 -20.16
C ASN A 49 -3.47 -5.66 -20.95
N HIS A 50 -4.63 -5.71 -20.30
CA HIS A 50 -5.89 -5.91 -20.98
C HIS A 50 -6.17 -4.79 -21.97
N ALA A 51 -5.73 -3.58 -21.64
CA ALA A 51 -5.89 -2.42 -22.52
C ALA A 51 -4.73 -2.30 -23.50
N LYS A 52 -3.85 -3.30 -23.52
CA LYS A 52 -2.70 -3.34 -24.42
C LYS A 52 -1.76 -2.14 -24.23
N ARG A 53 -1.61 -1.73 -22.97
CA ARG A 53 -0.71 -0.66 -22.61
C ARG A 53 0.42 -1.21 -21.76
N LYS A 54 1.59 -0.60 -21.87
CA LYS A 54 2.72 -0.97 -21.04
C LYS A 54 2.85 -0.05 -19.83
N THR A 55 2.16 1.08 -19.88
CA THR A 55 2.20 2.04 -18.78
C THR A 55 1.01 1.81 -17.86
N VAL A 56 1.28 1.66 -16.56
CA VAL A 56 0.24 1.59 -15.55
C VAL A 56 -0.20 3.03 -15.26
N ARG A 57 -1.50 3.26 -15.32
CA ARG A 57 -2.07 4.59 -15.13
C ARG A 57 -2.86 4.67 -13.84
N ALA A 58 -3.19 5.89 -13.44
CA ALA A 58 -3.97 6.11 -12.22
C ALA A 58 -5.28 5.33 -12.25
N GLU A 59 -5.93 5.26 -13.40
CA GLU A 59 -7.20 4.53 -13.51
C GLU A 59 -7.01 3.04 -13.25
N ASP A 60 -5.86 2.49 -13.65
CA ASP A 60 -5.57 1.08 -13.37
C ASP A 60 -5.41 0.86 -11.86
N ILE A 61 -4.75 1.76 -11.19
CA ILE A 61 -4.57 1.68 -9.74
C ILE A 61 -5.93 1.78 -9.04
N LYS A 62 -6.78 2.70 -9.48
CA LYS A 62 -8.10 2.85 -8.86
C LYS A 62 -8.95 1.59 -8.99
N GLU A 63 -8.94 0.98 -10.16
CA GLU A 63 -9.69 -0.26 -10.36
C GLU A 63 -9.09 -1.40 -9.55
N ALA A 64 -7.77 -1.48 -9.54
CA ALA A 64 -7.09 -2.53 -8.79
C ALA A 64 -7.38 -2.42 -7.30
N ALA A 65 -7.39 -1.20 -6.77
CA ALA A 65 -7.62 -1.00 -5.34
C ALA A 65 -9.00 -1.48 -4.91
N LYS A 66 -9.97 -1.47 -5.82
CA LYS A 66 -11.30 -1.97 -5.50
C LYS A 66 -11.34 -3.49 -5.35
N ARG A 67 -10.41 -4.18 -5.99
CA ARG A 67 -10.40 -5.64 -6.02
C ARG A 67 -9.44 -6.24 -5.01
N VAL A 68 -8.38 -5.52 -4.67
CA VAL A 68 -7.41 -6.02 -3.71
C VAL A 68 -7.86 -5.61 -2.31
N ARG A 69 -7.97 -6.58 -1.42
CA ARG A 69 -8.39 -6.32 -0.06
C ARG A 69 -7.18 -6.32 0.86
N PRO A 70 -7.16 -5.43 1.84
CA PRO A 70 -6.08 -5.47 2.84
C PRO A 70 -6.11 -6.80 3.57
N VAL A 71 -4.95 -7.24 4.03
CA VAL A 71 -4.85 -8.44 4.82
C VAL A 71 -5.60 -8.22 6.13
N LYS A 72 -6.50 -9.15 6.46
CA LYS A 72 -7.23 -9.05 7.71
C LYS A 72 -6.39 -9.56 8.86
N GLN A 73 -6.37 -8.80 9.92
CA GLN A 73 -5.63 -9.18 11.11
C GLN A 73 -6.59 -9.85 12.09
N GLY A 74 -6.13 -10.89 12.76
CA GLY A 74 -6.90 -11.52 13.81
C GLY A 74 -8.05 -12.40 13.35
N GLU A 75 -8.05 -12.76 12.10
CA GLU A 75 -9.09 -13.66 11.56
C GLU A 75 -8.72 -15.10 11.75
#